data_582aa3005fdbdbf5da75acbc40929e50
#
_entry.id   582aa3005fdbdbf5da75acbc40929e50
#
_cell.length_a   1.000
_cell.length_b   1.000
_cell.length_c   1.000
_cell.angle_alpha   90.00
_cell.angle_beta   90.00
_cell.angle_gamma   90.00
#
_symmetry.space_group_name_H-M   'P 1'
#
loop_
_entity.id
_entity.type
_entity.pdbx_description
1 polymer ?
#
loop_
_entity_poly.entity_id
_entity_poly.type
_entity_poly.pdbx_seq_one_letter_code
_entity_poly.pdbx_strand_id
1 'polypeptide(L)'
;MSGPHKPAGRCVDFVDTSMLTNILQVPHKCQRYQEIRDEMIRREAARVVFVLPTATIIETGNHIFQLKDGDARRRCAQKYAAVLRRTADGQTPWTVFERTWSGELLHILCDGASTGLDLVEHAMRSQLGAGDLSIVMERDLYAAQNSGLHVRIWTVDDRLNTWAEIPAQRSGGSTAPARTARG
;
A
#
# COMPACT_ATOMS: atom_id res chain seq x y z
N MET A 1 29.65 18.36 17.04
CA MET A 1 29.02 19.04 15.89
C MET A 1 27.92 18.16 15.36
N SER A 2 26.68 18.42 15.79
CA SER A 2 25.51 17.65 15.35
C SER A 2 25.12 18.17 13.96
N GLY A 3 25.17 17.29 12.96
CA GLY A 3 24.75 17.60 11.59
C GLY A 3 23.25 17.98 11.56
N PRO A 4 22.80 18.75 10.56
CA PRO A 4 21.43 19.19 10.46
C PRO A 4 20.51 17.97 10.33
N HIS A 5 19.62 17.79 11.30
CA HIS A 5 18.54 16.82 11.24
C HIS A 5 17.67 17.21 10.03
N LYS A 6 17.76 16.41 8.96
CA LYS A 6 16.84 16.50 7.82
C LYS A 6 15.44 16.29 8.41
N PRO A 7 14.47 17.22 8.23
CA PRO A 7 13.13 17.00 8.74
C PRO A 7 12.62 15.69 8.17
N ALA A 8 12.20 14.78 9.03
CA ALA A 8 11.61 13.52 8.62
C ALA A 8 10.41 13.86 7.73
N GLY A 9 10.48 13.53 6.45
CA GLY A 9 9.40 13.74 5.50
C GLY A 9 8.12 13.09 6.05
N ARG A 10 6.96 13.68 5.78
CA ARG A 10 5.67 13.07 6.16
C ARG A 10 5.62 11.66 5.59
N CYS A 11 5.28 10.69 6.45
CA CYS A 11 5.11 9.30 6.05
C CYS A 11 3.67 9.04 5.60
N VAL A 12 3.54 8.23 4.57
CA VAL A 12 2.26 7.75 4.01
C VAL A 12 2.32 6.25 3.90
N ASP A 13 1.37 5.57 4.52
CA ASP A 13 1.25 4.12 4.51
C ASP A 13 0.05 3.69 3.68
N PHE A 14 0.29 2.93 2.61
CA PHE A 14 -0.73 2.21 1.87
C PHE A 14 -1.10 0.96 2.67
N VAL A 15 -2.31 0.94 3.20
CA VAL A 15 -2.75 -0.09 4.15
C VAL A 15 -3.21 -1.32 3.39
N ASP A 16 -2.52 -2.44 3.59
CA ASP A 16 -2.88 -3.72 2.99
C ASP A 16 -4.10 -4.37 3.67
N THR A 17 -4.75 -5.29 2.97
CA THR A 17 -5.89 -6.09 3.44
C THR A 17 -5.60 -6.81 4.76
N SER A 18 -4.38 -7.36 4.91
CA SER A 18 -3.96 -8.04 6.14
C SER A 18 -3.97 -7.12 7.36
N MET A 19 -3.62 -5.85 7.18
CA MET A 19 -3.65 -4.84 8.24
C MET A 19 -5.08 -4.44 8.58
N LEU A 20 -5.89 -4.11 7.56
CA LEU A 20 -7.25 -3.64 7.77
C LEU A 20 -8.14 -4.73 8.41
N THR A 21 -7.98 -5.99 8.01
CA THR A 21 -8.71 -7.12 8.63
C THR A 21 -8.33 -7.33 10.09
N ASN A 22 -7.06 -7.10 10.46
CA ASN A 22 -6.62 -7.12 11.86
C ASN A 22 -7.24 -5.94 12.64
N ILE A 23 -7.17 -4.72 12.11
CA ILE A 23 -7.74 -3.51 12.75
C ILE A 23 -9.23 -3.68 13.01
N LEU A 24 -9.96 -4.23 12.06
CA LEU A 24 -11.40 -4.49 12.17
C LEU A 24 -11.75 -5.71 13.01
N GLN A 25 -10.77 -6.49 13.42
CA GLN A 25 -10.94 -7.75 14.15
C GLN A 25 -11.80 -8.76 13.38
N VAL A 26 -11.53 -8.93 12.09
CA VAL A 26 -12.22 -9.91 11.27
C VAL A 26 -11.85 -11.32 11.76
N PRO A 27 -12.80 -12.19 12.17
CA PRO A 27 -12.53 -13.55 12.62
C PRO A 27 -11.63 -14.32 11.66
N HIS A 28 -10.67 -15.07 12.21
CA HIS A 28 -9.66 -15.84 11.47
C HIS A 28 -8.65 -15.00 10.65
N LYS A 29 -8.73 -13.66 10.71
CA LYS A 29 -7.85 -12.71 10.03
C LYS A 29 -7.23 -11.65 10.95
N CYS A 30 -7.37 -11.81 12.27
CA CYS A 30 -6.94 -10.81 13.26
C CYS A 30 -5.98 -11.38 14.31
N GLN A 31 -5.13 -12.31 13.92
CA GLN A 31 -4.22 -12.99 14.85
C GLN A 31 -3.18 -12.06 15.46
N ARG A 32 -2.85 -10.95 14.79
CA ARG A 32 -1.88 -9.94 15.23
C ARG A 32 -2.55 -8.63 15.68
N TYR A 33 -3.85 -8.69 16.03
CA TYR A 33 -4.64 -7.49 16.36
C TYR A 33 -3.96 -6.56 17.37
N GLN A 34 -3.46 -7.10 18.50
CA GLN A 34 -2.88 -6.27 19.55
C GLN A 34 -1.62 -5.53 19.05
N GLU A 35 -0.73 -6.25 18.40
CA GLU A 35 0.51 -5.69 17.83
C GLU A 35 0.19 -4.57 16.81
N ILE A 36 -0.73 -4.85 15.90
CA ILE A 36 -1.11 -3.92 14.83
C ILE A 36 -1.82 -2.69 15.41
N ARG A 37 -2.66 -2.86 16.42
CA ARG A 37 -3.29 -1.76 17.14
C ARG A 37 -2.25 -0.83 17.78
N ASP A 38 -1.28 -1.41 18.49
CA ASP A 38 -0.24 -0.65 19.15
C ASP A 38 0.65 0.08 18.13
N GLU A 39 0.92 -0.56 17.00
CA GLU A 39 1.63 0.06 15.87
C GLU A 39 0.81 1.19 15.24
N MET A 40 -0.49 1.00 15.05
CA MET A 40 -1.37 2.04 14.52
C MET A 40 -1.36 3.29 15.42
N ILE A 41 -1.45 3.11 16.73
CA ILE A 41 -1.39 4.22 17.70
C ILE A 41 -0.06 4.98 17.57
N ARG A 42 1.08 4.26 17.46
CA ARG A 42 2.41 4.90 17.26
C ARG A 42 2.46 5.68 15.95
N ARG A 43 1.91 5.14 14.87
CA ARG A 43 1.88 5.79 13.54
C ARG A 43 0.97 7.01 13.55
N GLU A 44 -0.19 6.95 14.18
CA GLU A 44 -1.08 8.10 14.37
C GLU A 44 -0.40 9.22 15.16
N ALA A 45 0.29 8.88 16.26
CA ALA A 45 1.06 9.84 17.04
C ALA A 45 2.20 10.49 16.22
N ALA A 46 2.80 9.73 15.30
CA ALA A 46 3.79 10.21 14.34
C ALA A 46 3.18 10.94 13.13
N ARG A 47 1.86 11.13 13.10
CA ARG A 47 1.11 11.80 12.01
C ARG A 47 1.29 11.13 10.64
N VAL A 48 1.40 9.80 10.63
CA VAL A 48 1.37 9.02 9.40
C VAL A 48 -0.03 9.08 8.80
N VAL A 49 -0.11 9.28 7.49
CA VAL A 49 -1.37 9.23 6.75
C VAL A 49 -1.58 7.80 6.23
N PHE A 50 -2.77 7.25 6.42
CA PHE A 50 -3.15 5.92 5.95
C PHE A 50 -3.99 6.04 4.68
N VAL A 51 -3.47 5.54 3.58
CA VAL A 51 -4.18 5.43 2.31
C VAL A 51 -4.84 4.05 2.24
N LEU A 52 -6.13 4.01 1.93
CA LEU A 52 -6.87 2.77 1.63
C LEU A 52 -6.85 2.51 0.13
N PRO A 53 -6.06 1.52 -0.37
CA PRO A 53 -6.11 1.11 -1.76
C PRO A 53 -7.46 0.50 -2.13
N THR A 54 -7.84 0.61 -3.40
CA THR A 54 -9.09 0.03 -3.90
C THR A 54 -9.17 -1.47 -3.65
N ALA A 55 -8.08 -2.21 -3.89
CA ALA A 55 -8.01 -3.65 -3.62
C ALA A 55 -8.26 -3.95 -2.15
N THR A 56 -7.64 -3.24 -1.23
CA THR A 56 -7.84 -3.40 0.22
C THR A 56 -9.29 -3.20 0.62
N ILE A 57 -9.96 -2.19 0.06
CA ILE A 57 -11.39 -1.94 0.32
C ILE A 57 -12.21 -3.16 -0.12
N ILE A 58 -12.05 -3.61 -1.36
CA ILE A 58 -12.84 -4.70 -1.92
C ILE A 58 -12.59 -6.03 -1.20
N GLU A 59 -11.33 -6.40 -1.02
CA GLU A 59 -10.95 -7.67 -0.41
C GLU A 59 -11.35 -7.76 1.06
N THR A 60 -11.19 -6.67 1.82
CA THR A 60 -11.67 -6.63 3.21
C THR A 60 -13.17 -6.80 3.28
N GLY A 61 -13.93 -6.13 2.40
CA GLY A 61 -15.37 -6.32 2.28
C GLY A 61 -15.73 -7.77 2.00
N ASN A 62 -15.07 -8.41 1.04
CA ASN A 62 -15.28 -9.82 0.69
C ASN A 62 -15.04 -10.74 1.89
N HIS A 63 -13.95 -10.54 2.65
CA HIS A 63 -13.68 -11.34 3.86
C HIS A 63 -14.78 -11.17 4.92
N ILE A 64 -15.28 -9.96 5.13
CA ILE A 64 -16.36 -9.71 6.08
C ILE A 64 -17.67 -10.36 5.63
N PHE A 65 -18.04 -10.20 4.35
CA PHE A 65 -19.32 -10.70 3.84
C PHE A 65 -19.38 -12.22 3.73
N GLN A 66 -18.23 -12.89 3.67
CA GLN A 66 -18.11 -14.35 3.66
C GLN A 66 -18.13 -14.97 5.07
N LEU A 67 -18.16 -14.19 6.15
CA LEU A 67 -18.26 -14.74 7.50
C LEU A 67 -19.57 -15.51 7.67
N LYS A 68 -19.46 -16.74 8.18
CA LYS A 68 -20.62 -17.63 8.40
C LYS A 68 -21.50 -17.15 9.54
N ASP A 69 -20.87 -16.68 10.64
CA ASP A 69 -21.56 -16.13 11.80
C ASP A 69 -22.16 -14.75 11.46
N GLY A 70 -23.48 -14.64 11.53
CA GLY A 70 -24.22 -13.43 11.17
C GLY A 70 -23.93 -12.25 12.10
N ASP A 71 -23.76 -12.51 13.39
CA ASP A 71 -23.46 -11.47 14.38
C ASP A 71 -22.03 -10.94 14.22
N ALA A 72 -21.06 -11.83 14.01
CA ALA A 72 -19.70 -11.43 13.70
C ALA A 72 -19.63 -10.62 12.39
N ARG A 73 -20.33 -11.10 11.35
CA ARG A 73 -20.44 -10.40 10.07
C ARG A 73 -21.00 -8.99 10.24
N ARG A 74 -22.10 -8.86 11.01
CA ARG A 74 -22.73 -7.55 11.29
C ARG A 74 -21.78 -6.61 12.03
N ARG A 75 -21.12 -7.07 13.10
CA ARG A 75 -20.19 -6.26 13.88
C ARG A 75 -19.00 -5.79 13.03
N CYS A 76 -18.42 -6.70 12.24
CA CYS A 76 -17.31 -6.34 11.35
C CYS A 76 -17.75 -5.37 10.26
N ALA A 77 -18.92 -5.57 9.65
CA ALA A 77 -19.46 -4.66 8.63
C ALA A 77 -19.73 -3.25 9.20
N GLN A 78 -20.21 -3.14 10.44
CA GLN A 78 -20.40 -1.84 11.11
C GLN A 78 -19.07 -1.10 11.29
N LYS A 79 -18.03 -1.79 11.81
CA LYS A 79 -16.68 -1.21 11.96
C LYS A 79 -16.11 -0.80 10.60
N TYR A 80 -16.24 -1.66 9.62
CA TYR A 80 -15.77 -1.41 8.25
C TYR A 80 -16.45 -0.19 7.64
N ALA A 81 -17.79 -0.11 7.71
CA ALA A 81 -18.54 1.05 7.22
C ALA A 81 -18.12 2.34 7.94
N ALA A 82 -17.82 2.28 9.25
CA ALA A 82 -17.33 3.44 9.98
C ALA A 82 -15.96 3.93 9.47
N VAL A 83 -15.02 3.01 9.18
CA VAL A 83 -13.73 3.37 8.59
C VAL A 83 -13.94 4.00 7.21
N LEU A 84 -14.76 3.40 6.35
CA LEU A 84 -15.02 3.93 5.01
C LEU A 84 -15.62 5.34 5.04
N ARG A 85 -16.59 5.60 5.94
CA ARG A 85 -17.18 6.94 6.10
C ARG A 85 -16.15 7.96 6.57
N ARG A 86 -15.35 7.63 7.61
CA ARG A 86 -14.28 8.51 8.07
C ARG A 86 -13.28 8.84 6.96
N THR A 87 -12.96 7.86 6.13
CA THR A 87 -12.09 8.03 4.97
C THR A 87 -12.73 8.97 3.94
N ALA A 88 -14.00 8.75 3.61
CA ALA A 88 -14.76 9.58 2.67
C ALA A 88 -14.91 11.03 3.16
N ASP A 89 -15.08 11.21 4.47
CA ASP A 89 -15.20 12.53 5.10
C ASP A 89 -13.83 13.22 5.29
N GLY A 90 -12.73 12.62 4.82
CA GLY A 90 -11.37 13.16 4.99
C GLY A 90 -10.90 13.26 6.44
N GLN A 91 -11.46 12.42 7.33
CA GLN A 91 -11.09 12.40 8.74
C GLN A 91 -9.77 11.67 8.94
N THR A 92 -8.71 12.43 9.24
CA THR A 92 -7.37 11.87 9.51
C THR A 92 -7.43 10.75 10.55
N PRO A 93 -6.57 9.74 10.47
CA PRO A 93 -5.44 9.59 9.53
C PRO A 93 -5.78 8.97 8.18
N TRP A 94 -7.04 8.65 7.92
CA TRP A 94 -7.49 7.87 6.76
C TRP A 94 -7.74 8.74 5.53
N THR A 95 -7.35 8.25 4.36
CA THR A 95 -7.64 8.88 3.06
C THR A 95 -7.69 7.82 1.95
N VAL A 96 -8.14 8.22 0.77
CA VAL A 96 -8.07 7.44 -0.47
C VAL A 96 -7.15 8.11 -1.46
N PHE A 97 -6.57 7.34 -2.35
CA PHE A 97 -5.90 7.85 -3.54
C PHE A 97 -6.88 7.78 -4.70
N GLU A 98 -7.51 8.91 -4.98
CA GLU A 98 -8.51 8.99 -6.05
C GLU A 98 -7.86 8.79 -7.41
N ARG A 99 -8.23 7.70 -8.10
CA ARG A 99 -7.77 7.38 -9.44
C ARG A 99 -8.86 6.70 -10.25
N THR A 100 -8.96 7.09 -11.52
CA THR A 100 -9.79 6.41 -12.49
C THR A 100 -8.97 5.36 -13.23
N TRP A 101 -9.47 4.14 -13.31
CA TRP A 101 -8.86 3.09 -14.11
C TRP A 101 -8.83 3.51 -15.59
N SER A 102 -7.67 3.43 -16.22
CA SER A 102 -7.41 3.77 -17.61
C SER A 102 -6.63 2.66 -18.31
N GLY A 103 -6.52 2.72 -19.63
CA GLY A 103 -5.69 1.80 -20.37
C GLY A 103 -4.22 1.82 -19.92
N GLU A 104 -3.71 3.00 -19.57
CA GLU A 104 -2.35 3.15 -19.04
C GLU A 104 -2.17 2.38 -17.72
N LEU A 105 -3.13 2.49 -16.78
CA LEU A 105 -3.05 1.75 -15.51
C LEU A 105 -3.13 0.23 -15.72
N LEU A 106 -3.90 -0.23 -16.71
CA LEU A 106 -3.94 -1.65 -17.06
C LEU A 106 -2.59 -2.14 -17.59
N HIS A 107 -1.90 -1.35 -18.41
CA HIS A 107 -0.54 -1.66 -18.85
C HIS A 107 0.43 -1.73 -17.67
N ILE A 108 0.45 -0.72 -16.80
CA ILE A 108 1.31 -0.71 -15.61
C ILE A 108 1.07 -1.95 -14.73
N LEU A 109 -0.20 -2.36 -14.55
CA LEU A 109 -0.55 -3.56 -13.80
C LEU A 109 -0.04 -4.83 -14.49
N CYS A 110 -0.21 -4.94 -15.82
CA CYS A 110 0.28 -6.07 -16.61
C CYS A 110 1.81 -6.16 -16.58
N ASP A 111 2.49 -5.02 -16.62
CA ASP A 111 3.96 -4.94 -16.59
C ASP A 111 4.52 -5.10 -15.16
N GLY A 112 3.64 -5.27 -14.15
CA GLY A 112 4.02 -5.58 -12.77
C GLY A 112 4.50 -4.42 -11.94
N ALA A 113 4.13 -3.19 -12.28
CA ALA A 113 4.54 -1.97 -11.56
C ALA A 113 6.07 -1.91 -11.37
N SER A 114 6.55 -1.62 -10.16
CA SER A 114 8.00 -1.55 -9.85
C SER A 114 8.62 -2.88 -9.42
N THR A 115 7.88 -4.01 -9.53
CA THR A 115 8.36 -5.29 -8.99
C THR A 115 9.45 -5.96 -9.83
N GLY A 116 9.56 -5.61 -11.10
CA GLY A 116 10.49 -6.24 -12.05
C GLY A 116 10.03 -7.60 -12.57
N LEU A 117 8.81 -8.02 -12.25
CA LEU A 117 8.14 -9.22 -12.76
C LEU A 117 6.79 -8.80 -13.35
N ASP A 118 6.44 -9.29 -14.51
CA ASP A 118 5.11 -9.02 -15.07
C ASP A 118 4.00 -9.83 -14.38
N LEU A 119 2.75 -9.54 -14.70
CA LEU A 119 1.58 -10.19 -14.10
C LEU A 119 1.61 -11.72 -14.27
N VAL A 120 2.07 -12.21 -15.42
CA VAL A 120 2.14 -13.65 -15.71
C VAL A 120 3.22 -14.31 -14.86
N GLU A 121 4.39 -13.69 -14.76
CA GLU A 121 5.47 -14.17 -13.91
C GLU A 121 5.09 -14.19 -12.43
N HIS A 122 4.37 -13.18 -11.93
CA HIS A 122 3.82 -13.19 -10.58
C HIS A 122 2.88 -14.39 -10.36
N ALA A 123 1.98 -14.65 -11.31
CA ALA A 123 1.05 -15.78 -11.24
C ALA A 123 1.79 -17.13 -11.28
N MET A 124 2.74 -17.30 -12.21
CA MET A 124 3.51 -18.55 -12.35
C MET A 124 4.38 -18.84 -11.13
N ARG A 125 4.95 -17.83 -10.53
CA ARG A 125 5.84 -17.98 -9.35
C ARG A 125 5.09 -17.90 -8.02
N SER A 126 3.77 -17.73 -8.05
CA SER A 126 2.94 -17.54 -6.83
C SER A 126 3.49 -16.44 -5.90
N GLN A 127 3.95 -15.33 -6.48
CA GLN A 127 4.53 -14.20 -5.72
C GLN A 127 3.44 -13.29 -5.17
N LEU A 128 2.91 -12.38 -5.99
CA LEU A 128 1.82 -11.47 -5.61
C LEU A 128 0.54 -11.84 -6.34
N GLY A 129 -0.59 -11.67 -5.67
CA GLY A 129 -1.90 -11.63 -6.30
C GLY A 129 -2.14 -10.32 -7.06
N ALA A 130 -3.16 -10.29 -7.91
CA ALA A 130 -3.50 -9.06 -8.66
C ALA A 130 -3.89 -7.90 -7.73
N GLY A 131 -4.51 -8.21 -6.57
CA GLY A 131 -4.83 -7.21 -5.55
C GLY A 131 -3.56 -6.59 -4.96
N ASP A 132 -2.61 -7.43 -4.50
CA ASP A 132 -1.33 -6.95 -3.95
C ASP A 132 -0.56 -6.13 -4.97
N LEU A 133 -0.55 -6.59 -6.24
CA LEU A 133 0.15 -5.90 -7.32
C LEU A 133 -0.49 -4.53 -7.61
N SER A 134 -1.82 -4.42 -7.50
CA SER A 134 -2.50 -3.12 -7.63
C SER A 134 -2.17 -2.18 -6.47
N ILE A 135 -1.95 -2.69 -5.26
CA ILE A 135 -1.48 -1.88 -4.11
C ILE A 135 -0.08 -1.33 -4.38
N VAL A 136 0.84 -2.16 -4.92
CA VAL A 136 2.18 -1.71 -5.32
C VAL A 136 2.08 -0.61 -6.37
N MET A 137 1.27 -0.82 -7.41
CA MET A 137 1.03 0.16 -8.48
C MET A 137 0.49 1.48 -7.92
N GLU A 138 -0.55 1.45 -7.09
CA GLU A 138 -1.14 2.66 -6.50
C GLU A 138 -0.11 3.41 -5.64
N ARG A 139 0.69 2.70 -4.83
CA ARG A 139 1.76 3.26 -4.01
C ARG A 139 2.82 3.96 -4.87
N ASP A 140 3.27 3.33 -5.96
CA ASP A 140 4.29 3.86 -6.85
C ASP A 140 3.82 5.15 -7.53
N LEU A 141 2.60 5.15 -8.03
CA LEU A 141 1.98 6.31 -8.67
C LEU A 141 1.79 7.47 -7.70
N TYR A 142 1.38 7.17 -6.46
CA TYR A 142 1.27 8.18 -5.43
C TYR A 142 2.62 8.81 -5.09
N ALA A 143 3.65 7.98 -4.93
CA ALA A 143 4.99 8.44 -4.64
C ALA A 143 5.58 9.30 -5.76
N ALA A 144 5.33 8.94 -7.02
CA ALA A 144 5.77 9.72 -8.18
C ALA A 144 5.13 11.12 -8.21
N GLN A 145 3.89 11.25 -7.75
CA GLN A 145 3.17 12.54 -7.68
C GLN A 145 3.53 13.37 -6.44
N ASN A 146 4.09 12.74 -5.42
CA ASN A 146 4.34 13.36 -4.11
C ASN A 146 5.81 13.24 -3.72
N SER A 147 6.70 13.78 -4.54
CA SER A 147 8.14 13.77 -4.29
C SER A 147 8.45 14.46 -2.95
N GLY A 148 9.19 13.76 -2.08
CA GLY A 148 9.53 14.26 -0.74
C GLY A 148 8.70 13.64 0.39
N LEU A 149 7.67 12.86 0.08
CA LEU A 149 7.00 12.00 1.06
C LEU A 149 7.72 10.64 1.14
N HIS A 150 7.73 10.06 2.33
CA HIS A 150 8.12 8.65 2.50
C HIS A 150 6.87 7.78 2.36
N VAL A 151 6.72 7.15 1.20
CA VAL A 151 5.54 6.34 0.85
C VAL A 151 5.89 4.88 0.87
N ARG A 152 5.14 4.09 1.62
CA ARG A 152 5.37 2.63 1.76
C ARG A 152 4.05 1.87 1.85
N ILE A 153 4.12 0.55 1.78
CA ILE A 153 2.99 -0.35 2.05
C ILE A 153 3.10 -0.84 3.50
N TRP A 154 2.02 -0.76 4.25
CA TRP A 154 1.92 -1.33 5.59
C TRP A 154 1.19 -2.66 5.52
N THR A 155 1.94 -3.74 5.70
CA THR A 155 1.48 -5.12 5.55
C THR A 155 2.12 -6.04 6.56
N VAL A 156 1.49 -7.19 6.84
CA VAL A 156 2.07 -8.35 7.52
C VAL A 156 2.19 -9.57 6.60
N ASP A 157 1.89 -9.42 5.33
CA ASP A 157 2.15 -10.44 4.32
C ASP A 157 3.64 -10.38 3.90
N ASP A 158 4.37 -11.46 4.13
CA ASP A 158 5.83 -11.52 3.85
C ASP A 158 6.14 -11.33 2.37
N ARG A 159 5.26 -11.77 1.46
CA ARG A 159 5.44 -11.61 0.02
C ARG A 159 5.30 -10.15 -0.38
N LEU A 160 4.21 -9.52 0.03
CA LEU A 160 3.98 -8.10 -0.25
C LEU A 160 5.02 -7.21 0.45
N ASN A 161 5.50 -7.60 1.62
CA ASN A 161 6.51 -6.87 2.38
C ASN A 161 7.86 -6.74 1.63
N THR A 162 8.16 -7.65 0.71
CA THR A 162 9.34 -7.55 -0.16
C THR A 162 9.32 -6.27 -1.02
N TRP A 163 8.15 -5.77 -1.35
CA TRP A 163 7.94 -4.54 -2.12
C TRP A 163 7.32 -3.41 -1.29
N ALA A 164 7.37 -3.50 0.05
CA ALA A 164 6.76 -2.49 0.92
C ALA A 164 7.40 -1.11 0.78
N GLU A 165 8.70 -1.06 0.54
CA GLU A 165 9.46 0.17 0.31
C GLU A 165 9.72 0.37 -1.19
N ILE A 166 9.77 1.61 -1.63
CA ILE A 166 10.17 1.93 -3.01
C ILE A 166 11.67 1.65 -3.13
N PRO A 167 12.11 0.84 -4.11
CA PRO A 167 13.53 0.63 -4.33
C PRO A 167 14.23 1.97 -4.52
N ALA A 168 15.31 2.22 -3.79
CA ALA A 168 16.14 3.40 -4.01
C ALA A 168 16.52 3.44 -5.50
N GLN A 169 16.08 4.47 -6.21
CA GLN A 169 16.50 4.65 -7.60
C GLN A 169 18.02 4.64 -7.62
N ARG A 170 18.60 3.60 -8.21
CA ARG A 170 20.03 3.63 -8.53
C ARG A 170 20.22 4.84 -9.44
N SER A 171 20.85 5.88 -8.92
CA SER A 171 21.28 7.00 -9.70
C SER A 171 22.17 6.44 -10.83
N GLY A 172 21.54 6.17 -11.97
CA GLY A 172 22.20 5.70 -13.17
C GLY A 172 23.15 6.80 -13.62
N GLY A 173 24.43 6.60 -13.32
CA GLY A 173 25.48 7.39 -13.96
C GLY A 173 25.36 7.17 -15.46
N SER A 174 24.75 8.14 -16.14
CA SER A 174 24.82 8.26 -17.58
C SER A 174 26.27 8.61 -17.97
N THR A 175 27.08 7.58 -18.15
CA THR A 175 28.30 7.70 -18.93
C THR A 175 27.90 7.64 -20.41
N ALA A 176 27.57 8.79 -20.97
CA ALA A 176 27.50 8.95 -22.41
C ALA A 176 28.90 8.60 -23.01
N PRO A 177 28.99 7.68 -23.98
CA PRO A 177 30.26 7.47 -24.66
C PRO A 177 30.60 8.69 -25.47
N ALA A 178 31.77 9.28 -25.20
CA ALA A 178 32.37 10.35 -26.01
C ALA A 178 32.49 9.87 -27.47
N ARG A 179 31.74 10.51 -28.37
CA ARG A 179 31.94 10.38 -29.82
C ARG A 179 33.31 10.97 -30.14
N THR A 180 34.32 10.11 -30.34
CA THR A 180 35.56 10.46 -30.99
C THR A 180 35.28 10.82 -32.45
N ALA A 181 35.29 12.09 -32.75
CA ALA A 181 35.42 12.57 -34.13
C ALA A 181 36.84 12.22 -34.64
N ARG A 182 36.91 11.40 -35.66
CA ARG A 182 38.11 11.35 -36.52
C ARG A 182 37.75 11.97 -37.84
N GLY A 183 38.64 12.89 -38.24
CA GLY A 183 38.61 13.66 -39.47
C GLY A 183 38.85 12.86 -40.73
#